data_5a4360bb4f5bbad9d71d048f46318362
#
_entry.id   5a4360bb4f5bbad9d71d048f46318362
#
_cell.length_a   1.000
_cell.length_b   1.000
_cell.length_c   1.000
_cell.angle_alpha   90.00
_cell.angle_beta   90.00
_cell.angle_gamma   90.00
#
_symmetry.space_group_name_H-M   'P 1'
#
loop_
_entity.id
_entity.type
_entity.pdbx_description
1 polymer ?
#
loop_
_entity_poly.entity_id
_entity_poly.type
_entity_poly.pdbx_seq_one_letter_code
_entity_poly.pdbx_strand_id
1 'polypeptide(L)'
;MRTDKREVQNDLSDLLKTRFDDNLKEVVLFGSQADGKSHQDSDYDFLIVLKQKADWKKEREISDLCYEIDLKYNIITDTHIISESEFLTLRGKQPIFVNAMSNGIHA
;
A
#
# COMPACT_ATOMS: atom_id res chain seq x y z
N MET A 1 21.58 9.19 -1.65
CA MET A 1 20.88 9.06 -0.36
C MET A 1 19.91 7.91 -0.41
N ARG A 2 19.97 7.03 0.56
CA ARG A 2 19.09 5.86 0.59
C ARG A 2 17.70 6.24 1.07
N THR A 3 16.67 5.84 0.32
CA THR A 3 15.29 6.05 0.73
C THR A 3 14.95 5.11 1.89
N ASP A 4 14.44 5.67 2.98
CA ASP A 4 13.99 4.87 4.13
C ASP A 4 12.57 4.36 3.87
N LYS A 5 12.43 3.04 3.81
CA LYS A 5 11.14 2.40 3.54
C LYS A 5 10.07 2.75 4.58
N ARG A 6 10.45 2.98 5.83
CA ARG A 6 9.53 3.38 6.89
C ARG A 6 9.00 4.79 6.67
N GLU A 7 9.86 5.71 6.24
CA GLU A 7 9.45 7.06 5.88
C GLU A 7 8.45 7.04 4.73
N VAL A 8 8.74 6.27 3.69
CA VAL A 8 7.84 6.13 2.55
C VAL A 8 6.48 5.63 3.00
N GLN A 9 6.47 4.56 3.78
CA GLN A 9 5.23 3.95 4.27
C GLN A 9 4.44 4.91 5.16
N ASN A 10 5.11 5.59 6.08
CA ASN A 10 4.47 6.54 6.99
C ASN A 10 3.89 7.74 6.24
N ASP A 11 4.62 8.28 5.28
CA ASP A 11 4.12 9.40 4.48
C ASP A 11 2.89 8.99 3.66
N LEU A 12 2.94 7.82 3.04
CA LEU A 12 1.79 7.31 2.29
C LEU A 12 0.59 7.09 3.21
N SER A 13 0.83 6.48 4.37
CA SER A 13 -0.22 6.25 5.36
C SER A 13 -0.86 7.57 5.83
N ASP A 14 -0.03 8.57 6.09
CA ASP A 14 -0.51 9.88 6.54
C ASP A 14 -1.34 10.58 5.46
N LEU A 15 -0.89 10.54 4.21
CA LEU A 15 -1.65 11.11 3.09
C LEU A 15 -3.00 10.43 2.93
N LEU A 16 -3.02 9.10 3.00
CA LEU A 16 -4.25 8.34 2.88
C LEU A 16 -5.20 8.57 4.06
N LYS A 17 -4.66 8.66 5.27
CA LYS A 17 -5.45 8.98 6.47
C LYS A 17 -6.08 10.36 6.37
N THR A 18 -5.32 11.34 5.92
CA THR A 18 -5.82 12.72 5.75
C THR A 18 -6.96 12.76 4.74
N ARG A 19 -6.85 11.96 3.67
CA ARG A 19 -7.85 11.98 2.60
C ARG A 19 -9.08 11.11 2.89
N PHE A 20 -8.87 9.92 3.46
CA PHE A 20 -9.93 8.92 3.64
C PHE A 20 -10.34 8.70 5.10
N ASP A 21 -9.58 9.24 6.03
CA ASP A 21 -9.89 9.22 7.47
C ASP A 21 -10.24 7.81 7.96
N ASP A 22 -11.44 7.63 8.52
CA ASP A 22 -11.85 6.36 9.12
C ASP A 22 -11.98 5.21 8.13
N ASN A 23 -12.04 5.49 6.84
CA ASN A 23 -12.14 4.43 5.82
C ASN A 23 -10.82 3.70 5.60
N LEU A 24 -9.69 4.31 5.94
CA LEU A 24 -8.40 3.64 5.86
C LEU A 24 -8.20 2.76 7.08
N LYS A 25 -7.99 1.47 6.85
CA LYS A 25 -7.68 0.54 7.93
C LYS A 25 -6.17 0.43 8.14
N GLU A 26 -5.42 0.11 7.09
CA GLU A 26 -3.97 0.00 7.17
C GLU A 26 -3.30 0.07 5.80
N VAL A 27 -2.00 0.33 5.82
CA VAL A 27 -1.13 0.28 4.65
C VAL A 27 -0.04 -0.74 4.94
N VAL A 28 0.06 -1.77 4.10
CA VAL A 28 1.02 -2.86 4.30
C VAL A 28 2.10 -2.79 3.22
N LEU A 29 3.35 -2.71 3.63
CA LEU A 29 4.48 -2.84 2.72
C LEU A 29 4.86 -4.32 2.62
N PHE A 30 4.89 -4.86 1.42
CA PHE A 30 5.24 -6.26 1.21
C PHE A 30 6.20 -6.42 0.03
N GLY A 31 6.49 -7.66 -0.34
CA GLY A 31 7.41 -7.94 -1.43
C GLY A 31 8.87 -7.75 -1.03
N SER A 32 9.74 -7.51 -2.00
CA SER A 32 11.18 -7.47 -1.78
C SER A 32 11.64 -6.37 -0.82
N GLN A 33 10.96 -5.23 -0.79
CA GLN A 33 11.29 -4.14 0.12
C GLN A 33 11.03 -4.52 1.59
N ALA A 34 9.96 -5.27 1.84
CA ALA A 34 9.64 -5.74 3.19
C ALA A 34 10.63 -6.83 3.64
N ASP A 35 11.04 -7.70 2.73
CA ASP A 35 11.95 -8.82 3.02
C ASP A 35 13.41 -8.40 3.20
N GLY A 36 13.74 -7.17 2.86
CA GLY A 36 15.12 -6.70 2.91
C GLY A 36 16.01 -7.29 1.82
N LYS A 37 15.43 -7.95 0.83
CA LYS A 37 16.15 -8.58 -0.30
C LYS A 37 16.12 -7.73 -1.55
N SER A 38 15.61 -6.50 -1.44
CA SER A 38 15.44 -5.62 -2.59
C SER A 38 16.75 -4.99 -3.02
N HIS A 39 16.83 -4.72 -4.31
CA HIS A 39 17.80 -3.77 -4.85
C HIS A 39 17.24 -2.35 -4.69
N GLN A 40 18.12 -1.37 -4.79
CA GLN A 40 17.77 0.04 -4.62
C GLN A 40 16.66 0.51 -5.57
N ASP A 41 16.56 -0.11 -6.74
CA ASP A 41 15.61 0.26 -7.78
C ASP A 41 14.35 -0.62 -7.79
N SER A 42 14.17 -1.48 -6.77
CA SER A 42 13.00 -2.34 -6.70
C SER A 42 11.75 -1.53 -6.38
N ASP A 43 10.61 -1.96 -6.95
CA ASP A 43 9.31 -1.35 -6.67
C ASP A 43 8.93 -1.53 -5.20
N TYR A 44 8.19 -0.56 -4.70
CA TYR A 44 7.59 -0.63 -3.36
C TYR A 44 6.18 -1.18 -3.52
N ASP A 45 5.96 -2.41 -3.07
CA ASP A 45 4.65 -3.06 -3.13
C ASP A 45 3.85 -2.71 -1.88
N PHE A 46 2.73 -2.00 -2.06
CA PHE A 46 1.84 -1.64 -0.97
C PHE A 46 0.48 -2.29 -1.14
N LEU A 47 -0.05 -2.79 -0.04
CA LEU A 47 -1.45 -3.19 0.06
C LEU A 47 -2.17 -2.15 0.90
N ILE A 48 -3.20 -1.54 0.33
CA ILE A 48 -4.02 -0.53 1.00
C ILE A 48 -5.32 -1.20 1.38
N VAL A 49 -5.57 -1.31 2.68
CA VAL A 49 -6.76 -1.95 3.22
C VAL A 49 -7.74 -0.88 3.66
N LEU A 50 -8.93 -0.90 3.07
CA LEU A 50 -10.02 0.01 3.39
C LEU A 50 -11.11 -0.73 4.14
N LYS A 51 -11.90 0.00 4.92
CA LYS A 51 -13.07 -0.59 5.58
C LYS A 51 -14.19 -0.87 4.60
N GLN A 52 -14.39 0.04 3.64
CA GLN A 52 -15.43 -0.09 2.62
C GLN A 52 -14.78 -0.20 1.24
N LYS A 53 -15.43 -0.96 0.35
CA LYS A 53 -14.94 -1.14 -1.01
C LYS A 53 -14.82 0.22 -1.72
N ALA A 54 -13.68 0.43 -2.37
CA ALA A 54 -13.44 1.64 -3.13
C ALA A 54 -14.15 1.58 -4.49
N ASP A 55 -14.76 2.69 -4.88
CA ASP A 55 -15.22 2.88 -6.24
C ASP A 55 -14.04 3.35 -7.11
N TRP A 56 -14.26 3.49 -8.41
CA TRP A 56 -13.21 3.89 -9.34
C TRP A 56 -12.63 5.28 -9.03
N LYS A 57 -13.44 6.17 -8.46
CA LYS A 57 -12.99 7.52 -8.08
C LYS A 57 -12.00 7.47 -6.92
N LYS A 58 -12.32 6.67 -5.91
CA LYS A 58 -11.42 6.48 -4.76
C LYS A 58 -10.14 5.78 -5.17
N GLU A 59 -10.21 4.77 -6.02
CA GLU A 59 -9.04 4.10 -6.54
C GLU A 59 -8.13 5.07 -7.28
N ARG A 60 -8.71 5.96 -8.08
CA ARG A 60 -7.97 6.99 -8.80
C ARG A 60 -7.31 7.99 -7.84
N GLU A 61 -8.03 8.43 -6.81
CA GLU A 61 -7.46 9.31 -5.79
C GLU A 61 -6.29 8.66 -5.08
N ILE A 62 -6.40 7.38 -4.75
CA ILE A 62 -5.32 6.62 -4.13
C ILE A 62 -4.11 6.56 -5.07
N SER A 63 -4.33 6.28 -6.34
CA SER A 63 -3.26 6.27 -7.34
C SER A 63 -2.57 7.62 -7.45
N ASP A 64 -3.32 8.71 -7.42
CA ASP A 64 -2.77 10.06 -7.48
C ASP A 64 -1.90 10.36 -6.25
N LEU A 65 -2.33 9.96 -5.07
CA LEU A 65 -1.56 10.13 -3.84
C LEU A 65 -0.28 9.28 -3.86
N CYS A 66 -0.37 8.06 -4.37
CA CYS A 66 0.81 7.20 -4.53
C CYS A 66 1.80 7.81 -5.53
N TYR A 67 1.31 8.45 -6.58
CA TYR A 67 2.16 9.14 -7.54
C TYR A 67 2.92 10.31 -6.88
N GLU A 68 2.29 11.02 -5.96
CA GLU A 68 2.98 12.07 -5.18
C GLU A 68 4.16 11.48 -4.39
N ILE A 69 3.96 10.31 -3.81
CA ILE A 69 5.02 9.60 -3.09
C ILE A 69 6.13 9.17 -4.06
N ASP A 70 5.77 8.67 -5.24
CA ASP A 70 6.75 8.30 -6.27
C ASP A 70 7.65 9.49 -6.62
N LEU A 71 7.06 10.66 -6.81
CA LEU A 71 7.81 11.87 -7.14
C LEU A 71 8.68 12.35 -5.98
N LYS A 72 8.15 12.31 -4.76
CA LYS A 72 8.84 12.79 -3.58
C LYS A 72 10.11 11.98 -3.30
N TYR A 73 10.03 10.67 -3.43
CA TYR A 73 11.13 9.78 -3.06
C TYR A 73 11.89 9.22 -4.28
N ASN A 74 11.48 9.58 -5.48
CA ASN A 74 12.06 9.06 -6.73
C ASN A 74 12.02 7.52 -6.75
N ILE A 75 10.86 6.98 -6.48
CA ILE A 75 10.61 5.53 -6.42
C ILE A 75 9.40 5.18 -7.30
N ILE A 76 9.15 3.89 -7.43
CA ILE A 76 7.93 3.38 -8.08
C ILE A 76 7.15 2.60 -7.03
N THR A 77 5.89 2.97 -6.83
CA THR A 77 4.98 2.22 -5.96
C THR A 77 4.06 1.36 -6.82
N ASP A 78 3.87 0.11 -6.40
CA ASP A 78 2.90 -0.80 -6.99
C ASP A 78 1.83 -1.04 -5.93
N THR A 79 0.64 -0.49 -6.13
CA THR A 79 -0.40 -0.48 -5.11
C THR A 79 -1.53 -1.44 -5.44
N HIS A 80 -1.97 -2.15 -4.41
CA HIS A 80 -3.10 -3.06 -4.46
C HIS A 80 -4.10 -2.61 -3.41
N ILE A 81 -5.38 -2.57 -3.75
CA ILE A 81 -6.43 -2.06 -2.88
C ILE A 81 -7.42 -3.17 -2.59
N ILE A 82 -7.75 -3.36 -1.33
CA ILE A 82 -8.75 -4.34 -0.90
C ILE A 82 -9.52 -3.77 0.30
N SER A 83 -10.79 -4.13 0.43
CA SER A 83 -11.58 -3.79 1.61
C SER A 83 -11.67 -4.97 2.58
N GLU A 84 -12.04 -4.69 3.83
CA GLU A 84 -12.22 -5.73 4.85
C GLU A 84 -13.18 -6.82 4.38
N SER A 85 -14.30 -6.44 3.77
CA SER A 85 -15.29 -7.40 3.30
C SER A 85 -14.75 -8.30 2.18
N GLU A 86 -13.83 -7.80 1.37
CA GLU A 86 -13.25 -8.56 0.27
C GLU A 86 -12.29 -9.66 0.74
N PHE A 87 -11.74 -9.55 1.95
CA PHE A 87 -10.90 -10.60 2.51
C PHE A 87 -11.65 -11.93 2.71
N LEU A 88 -12.97 -11.86 2.91
CA LEU A 88 -13.81 -13.03 3.08
C LEU A 88 -14.25 -13.64 1.74
N THR A 89 -13.89 -13.01 0.64
CA THR A 89 -14.23 -13.45 -0.71
C THR A 89 -13.03 -14.13 -1.37
N LEU A 90 -13.25 -14.62 -2.60
CA LEU A 90 -12.17 -15.20 -3.41
C LEU A 90 -11.02 -14.21 -3.65
N ARG A 91 -11.33 -12.90 -3.74
CA ARG A 91 -10.29 -11.88 -3.93
C ARG A 91 -9.28 -11.89 -2.78
N GLY A 92 -9.76 -11.92 -1.54
CA GLY A 92 -8.90 -11.93 -0.36
C GLY A 92 -8.07 -13.21 -0.23
N LYS A 93 -8.47 -14.28 -0.88
CA LYS A 93 -7.75 -15.57 -0.86
C LYS A 93 -6.67 -15.68 -1.94
N GLN A 94 -6.55 -14.67 -2.82
CA GLN A 94 -5.49 -14.66 -3.81
C GLN A 94 -4.12 -14.59 -3.12
N PRO A 95 -3.10 -15.29 -3.66
CA PRO A 95 -1.79 -15.37 -2.98
C PRO A 95 -1.16 -14.03 -2.67
N ILE A 96 -1.35 -13.01 -3.52
CA ILE A 96 -0.78 -11.70 -3.29
C ILE A 96 -1.30 -11.06 -2.00
N PHE A 97 -2.61 -11.17 -1.72
CA PHE A 97 -3.20 -10.58 -0.51
C PHE A 97 -2.86 -11.38 0.73
N VAL A 98 -2.89 -12.70 0.64
CA VAL A 98 -2.51 -13.58 1.75
C VAL A 98 -1.06 -13.35 2.15
N ASN A 99 -0.17 -13.30 1.16
CA ASN A 99 1.25 -13.09 1.40
C ASN A 99 1.53 -11.71 2.01
N ALA A 100 0.88 -10.66 1.48
CA ALA A 100 1.05 -9.31 2.01
C ALA A 100 0.63 -9.23 3.48
N MET A 101 -0.51 -9.80 3.84
CA MET A 101 -1.01 -9.76 5.21
C MET A 101 -0.15 -10.58 6.17
N SER A 102 0.40 -11.71 5.72
CA SER A 102 1.19 -12.62 6.56
C SER A 102 2.62 -12.16 6.75
N ASN A 103 3.23 -11.60 5.71
CA ASN A 103 4.68 -11.31 5.68
C ASN A 103 5.02 -9.84 5.53
N GLY A 104 4.03 -8.98 5.34
CA GLY A 104 4.23 -7.55 5.14
C GLY A 104 4.49 -6.78 6.43
N ILE A 105 4.94 -5.53 6.26
CA ILE A 105 5.13 -4.58 7.36
C ILE A 105 3.87 -3.71 7.43
N HIS A 106 3.13 -3.82 8.52
CA HIS A 106 1.86 -3.11 8.71
C HIS A 106 2.07 -1.72 9.30
N ALA A 107 1.25 -0.78 8.82
CA ALA A 107 1.24 0.57 9.38
C ALA A 107 -0.17 1.13 9.54
#